data_90b68c0a4fa3c86967946d9c5b985254
#
_entry.id   90b68c0a4fa3c86967946d9c5b985254
#
_cell.length_a   1.000
_cell.length_b   1.000
_cell.length_c   1.000
_cell.angle_alpha   90.00
_cell.angle_beta   90.00
_cell.angle_gamma   90.00
#
_symmetry.space_group_name_H-M   'P 1'
#
loop_
_entity.id
_entity.type
_entity.pdbx_description
1 polymer ?
#
loop_
_entity_poly.entity_id
_entity_poly.type
_entity_poly.pdbx_seq_one_letter_code
_entity_poly.pdbx_strand_id
1 'polypeptide(L)'
;MPGKYLIIPLTLLLTGLSDSAAYAQLLGGQPEDSVWVTRVKLLQQFINRFNYSEDWRGNPVPKTGETNERRKYIASLFEADYASSVSRDQLLTFVENVTGTFPPKYLSFYDEDWYAQVNCKASYLAKDTEVLLTLKVEQNKDQSVQWVIVGGHADILKLEKQAEPLALNGNANELNFMRLFIGLEDRQRIADFTAAEYQPDPLSIILFLVQRGDLVLHHTLDVRYHFFQLPGWVFSVREFDRQEYNSGWLIYRLEEANEEKKKEMLARQLYING
;
A
#
# COMPACT_ATOMS: atom_id res chain seq x y z
N MET A 1 -52.01 22.55 -51.16
CA MET A 1 -50.72 21.79 -51.16
C MET A 1 -50.16 21.91 -49.75
N PRO A 2 -50.06 20.80 -48.98
CA PRO A 2 -49.64 20.86 -47.58
C PRO A 2 -48.12 20.79 -47.45
N GLY A 3 -47.60 21.71 -46.66
CA GLY A 3 -46.16 21.78 -46.30
C GLY A 3 -45.75 20.63 -45.37
N LYS A 4 -44.66 19.99 -45.74
CA LYS A 4 -44.01 18.94 -44.95
C LYS A 4 -43.19 19.53 -43.81
N TYR A 5 -43.58 19.28 -42.57
CA TYR A 5 -42.78 19.56 -41.40
C TYR A 5 -41.77 18.43 -41.20
N LEU A 6 -40.49 18.79 -41.29
CA LEU A 6 -39.38 17.86 -41.00
C LEU A 6 -39.17 17.86 -39.46
N ILE A 7 -39.54 16.75 -38.83
CA ILE A 7 -39.27 16.50 -37.41
C ILE A 7 -37.86 15.91 -37.32
N ILE A 8 -36.91 16.70 -36.79
CA ILE A 8 -35.57 16.26 -36.42
C ILE A 8 -35.67 15.65 -35.02
N PRO A 9 -35.35 14.37 -34.80
CA PRO A 9 -35.27 13.82 -33.46
C PRO A 9 -34.01 14.38 -32.76
N LEU A 10 -34.23 15.14 -31.70
CA LEU A 10 -33.18 15.57 -30.78
C LEU A 10 -32.71 14.34 -29.96
N THR A 11 -31.66 13.71 -30.43
CA THR A 11 -30.97 12.66 -29.64
C THR A 11 -30.25 13.31 -28.47
N LEU A 12 -30.85 13.16 -27.29
CA LEU A 12 -30.25 13.57 -26.02
C LEU A 12 -29.07 12.63 -25.76
N LEU A 13 -27.85 13.09 -26.03
CA LEU A 13 -26.62 12.45 -25.55
C LEU A 13 -26.55 12.66 -24.03
N LEU A 14 -27.01 11.67 -23.27
CA LEU A 14 -26.65 11.56 -21.85
C LEU A 14 -25.16 11.19 -21.77
N THR A 15 -24.30 12.18 -21.73
CA THR A 15 -22.93 11.99 -21.23
C THR A 15 -23.06 11.70 -19.75
N GLY A 16 -22.82 10.46 -19.38
CA GLY A 16 -22.66 10.04 -17.99
C GLY A 16 -21.46 10.78 -17.40
N LEU A 17 -21.72 11.90 -16.76
CA LEU A 17 -20.77 12.52 -15.84
C LEU A 17 -20.64 11.57 -14.64
N SER A 18 -19.46 11.04 -14.44
CA SER A 18 -19.15 10.19 -13.30
C SER A 18 -19.47 10.95 -12.00
N ASP A 19 -20.45 10.45 -11.24
CA ASP A 19 -20.89 11.02 -9.95
C ASP A 19 -19.78 11.22 -8.91
N SER A 20 -18.61 10.65 -9.12
CA SER A 20 -17.45 10.76 -8.24
C SER A 20 -16.89 12.18 -8.12
N ALA A 21 -16.96 13.01 -9.17
CA ALA A 21 -16.48 14.39 -9.12
C ALA A 21 -17.43 15.32 -8.34
N ALA A 22 -18.71 15.00 -8.32
CA ALA A 22 -19.73 15.81 -7.61
C ALA A 22 -19.64 15.64 -6.08
N TYR A 23 -19.24 14.45 -5.59
CA TYR A 23 -19.07 14.21 -4.16
C TYR A 23 -17.83 14.90 -3.58
N ALA A 24 -16.76 15.04 -4.35
CA ALA A 24 -15.54 15.71 -3.92
C ALA A 24 -15.75 17.20 -3.69
N GLN A 25 -16.57 17.86 -4.52
CA GLN A 25 -16.93 19.28 -4.35
C GLN A 25 -17.84 19.55 -3.15
N LEU A 26 -18.64 18.55 -2.71
CA LEU A 26 -19.57 18.72 -1.58
C LEU A 26 -18.85 18.69 -0.23
N LEU A 27 -17.66 18.09 -0.15
CA LEU A 27 -16.89 17.95 1.09
C LEU A 27 -15.81 19.02 1.29
N GLY A 28 -15.66 19.97 0.36
CA GLY A 28 -14.74 21.11 0.48
C GLY A 28 -13.24 20.74 0.56
N GLY A 29 -12.88 19.51 0.19
CA GLY A 29 -11.49 19.04 0.16
C GLY A 29 -10.73 19.56 -1.06
N GLN A 30 -9.41 19.69 -0.94
CA GLN A 30 -8.52 19.94 -2.07
C GLN A 30 -8.63 18.76 -3.08
N PRO A 31 -8.37 18.96 -4.37
CA PRO A 31 -8.46 17.88 -5.38
C PRO A 31 -7.66 16.61 -5.01
N GLU A 32 -6.58 16.76 -4.27
CA GLU A 32 -5.73 15.68 -3.77
C GLU A 32 -6.43 14.84 -2.69
N ASP A 33 -7.18 15.47 -1.78
CA ASP A 33 -7.96 14.77 -0.74
C ASP A 33 -9.07 13.90 -1.35
N SER A 34 -9.65 14.35 -2.47
CA SER A 34 -10.70 13.62 -3.17
C SER A 34 -10.23 12.28 -3.75
N VAL A 35 -8.99 12.21 -4.21
CA VAL A 35 -8.37 10.98 -4.73
C VAL A 35 -8.24 9.95 -3.62
N TRP A 36 -7.81 10.37 -2.42
CA TRP A 36 -7.71 9.48 -1.26
C TRP A 36 -9.06 8.93 -0.82
N VAL A 37 -10.07 9.77 -0.70
CA VAL A 37 -11.43 9.37 -0.31
C VAL A 37 -12.03 8.36 -1.30
N THR A 38 -11.81 8.57 -2.60
CA THR A 38 -12.30 7.65 -3.63
C THR A 38 -11.58 6.31 -3.58
N ARG A 39 -10.27 6.30 -3.41
CA ARG A 39 -9.46 5.07 -3.30
C ARG A 39 -9.83 4.26 -2.06
N VAL A 40 -10.08 4.89 -0.92
CA VAL A 40 -10.53 4.21 0.30
C VAL A 40 -11.90 3.55 0.10
N LYS A 41 -12.84 4.21 -0.55
CA LYS A 41 -14.15 3.62 -0.90
C LYS A 41 -14.01 2.38 -1.77
N LEU A 42 -13.12 2.43 -2.75
CA LEU A 42 -12.85 1.30 -3.64
C LEU A 42 -12.22 0.10 -2.89
N LEU A 43 -11.37 0.36 -1.87
CA LEU A 43 -10.83 -0.69 -1.03
C LEU A 43 -11.93 -1.41 -0.23
N GLN A 44 -12.89 -0.66 0.34
CA GLN A 44 -14.03 -1.28 1.01
C GLN A 44 -14.84 -2.17 0.07
N GLN A 45 -15.00 -1.78 -1.20
CA GLN A 45 -15.65 -2.63 -2.20
C GLN A 45 -14.84 -3.91 -2.47
N PHE A 46 -13.52 -3.83 -2.53
CA PHE A 46 -12.67 -5.02 -2.65
C PHE A 46 -12.90 -5.96 -1.46
N ILE A 47 -12.86 -5.45 -0.22
CA ILE A 47 -13.13 -6.22 1.00
C ILE A 47 -14.52 -6.86 0.95
N ASN A 48 -15.53 -6.09 0.55
CA ASN A 48 -16.91 -6.58 0.45
C ASN A 48 -17.06 -7.69 -0.58
N ARG A 49 -16.40 -7.57 -1.72
CA ARG A 49 -16.37 -8.62 -2.77
C ARG A 49 -15.62 -9.87 -2.29
N PHE A 50 -14.47 -9.71 -1.64
CA PHE A 50 -13.71 -10.82 -1.06
C PHE A 50 -14.52 -11.58 -0.01
N ASN A 51 -15.27 -10.84 0.80
CA ASN A 51 -16.17 -11.39 1.82
C ASN A 51 -17.49 -11.90 1.26
N TYR A 52 -17.78 -11.66 -0.03
CA TYR A 52 -19.06 -11.98 -0.65
C TYR A 52 -20.25 -11.30 0.02
N SER A 53 -20.06 -10.07 0.47
CA SER A 53 -21.13 -9.22 1.01
C SER A 53 -21.74 -8.29 -0.04
N GLU A 54 -21.05 -8.11 -1.17
CA GLU A 54 -21.53 -7.37 -2.35
C GLU A 54 -21.24 -8.16 -3.62
N ASP A 55 -22.14 -8.04 -4.61
CA ASP A 55 -21.91 -8.55 -5.96
C ASP A 55 -20.94 -7.63 -6.75
N TRP A 56 -20.62 -8.00 -7.97
CA TRP A 56 -19.75 -7.22 -8.84
C TRP A 56 -20.34 -5.85 -9.25
N ARG A 57 -21.67 -5.63 -9.05
CA ARG A 57 -22.37 -4.36 -9.27
C ARG A 57 -22.43 -3.50 -8.01
N GLY A 58 -21.92 -4.01 -6.86
CA GLY A 58 -22.02 -3.35 -5.57
C GLY A 58 -23.36 -3.53 -4.87
N ASN A 59 -24.20 -4.48 -5.32
CA ASN A 59 -25.44 -4.78 -4.60
C ASN A 59 -25.17 -5.73 -3.44
N PRO A 60 -25.79 -5.50 -2.26
CA PRO A 60 -25.65 -6.40 -1.13
C PRO A 60 -26.08 -7.84 -1.47
N VAL A 61 -25.23 -8.80 -1.10
CA VAL A 61 -25.54 -10.24 -1.24
C VAL A 61 -26.05 -10.74 0.09
N PRO A 62 -27.20 -11.46 0.12
CA PRO A 62 -27.70 -12.08 1.33
C PRO A 62 -26.69 -13.09 1.89
N LYS A 63 -26.48 -13.11 3.21
CA LYS A 63 -25.57 -14.05 3.89
C LYS A 63 -26.16 -15.48 3.92
N THR A 64 -26.47 -16.02 2.76
CA THR A 64 -26.92 -17.40 2.60
C THR A 64 -25.70 -18.21 2.19
N GLY A 65 -25.01 -18.75 3.14
CA GLY A 65 -24.00 -19.82 3.17
C GLY A 65 -23.43 -20.47 1.91
N GLU A 66 -23.42 -19.82 0.76
CA GLU A 66 -22.96 -20.39 -0.52
C GLU A 66 -21.43 -20.25 -0.66
N THR A 67 -20.72 -21.14 0.01
CA THR A 67 -19.26 -21.28 -0.08
C THR A 67 -18.77 -21.34 -1.54
N ASN A 68 -19.52 -21.96 -2.44
CA ASN A 68 -19.14 -22.11 -3.84
C ASN A 68 -19.16 -20.79 -4.62
N GLU A 69 -20.15 -19.92 -4.40
CA GLU A 69 -20.19 -18.62 -5.05
C GLU A 69 -19.07 -17.72 -4.53
N ARG A 70 -18.82 -17.70 -3.23
CA ARG A 70 -17.69 -16.95 -2.66
C ARG A 70 -16.33 -17.41 -3.24
N ARG A 71 -16.14 -18.72 -3.47
CA ARG A 71 -14.95 -19.25 -4.15
C ARG A 71 -14.73 -18.63 -5.52
N LYS A 72 -15.79 -18.55 -6.32
CA LYS A 72 -15.74 -17.93 -7.66
C LYS A 72 -15.40 -16.44 -7.57
N TYR A 73 -16.02 -15.72 -6.61
CA TYR A 73 -15.74 -14.31 -6.39
C TYR A 73 -14.27 -14.07 -6.02
N ILE A 74 -13.73 -14.78 -5.03
CA ILE A 74 -12.33 -14.66 -4.65
C ILE A 74 -11.40 -14.97 -5.83
N ALA A 75 -11.70 -16.04 -6.60
CA ALA A 75 -10.92 -16.37 -7.79
C ALA A 75 -10.94 -15.25 -8.85
N SER A 76 -12.08 -14.54 -9.00
CA SER A 76 -12.19 -13.43 -9.93
C SER A 76 -11.48 -12.14 -9.50
N LEU A 77 -11.07 -12.04 -8.25
CA LEU A 77 -10.30 -10.89 -7.74
C LEU A 77 -8.80 -10.95 -8.05
N PHE A 78 -8.31 -12.04 -8.63
CA PHE A 78 -6.93 -12.11 -9.08
C PHE A 78 -6.74 -11.37 -10.40
N GLU A 79 -5.63 -10.65 -10.49
CA GLU A 79 -5.18 -10.05 -11.73
C GLU A 79 -4.85 -11.15 -12.75
N ALA A 80 -5.26 -10.99 -14.00
CA ALA A 80 -5.27 -12.08 -14.99
C ALA A 80 -3.86 -12.58 -15.35
N ASP A 81 -2.90 -11.66 -15.56
CA ASP A 81 -1.53 -12.02 -15.91
C ASP A 81 -0.84 -12.70 -14.72
N TYR A 82 -1.10 -12.20 -13.51
CA TYR A 82 -0.62 -12.81 -12.28
C TYR A 82 -1.23 -14.22 -12.08
N ALA A 83 -2.55 -14.35 -12.22
CA ALA A 83 -3.23 -15.65 -12.10
C ALA A 83 -2.70 -16.68 -13.10
N SER A 84 -2.30 -16.24 -14.30
CA SER A 84 -1.69 -17.10 -15.31
C SER A 84 -0.24 -17.49 -14.99
N SER A 85 0.46 -16.69 -14.21
CA SER A 85 1.87 -16.92 -13.82
C SER A 85 2.05 -17.79 -12.56
N VAL A 86 1.02 -17.86 -11.73
CA VAL A 86 1.02 -18.60 -10.47
C VAL A 86 0.54 -20.04 -10.68
N SER A 87 1.05 -20.99 -9.86
CA SER A 87 0.55 -22.35 -9.86
C SER A 87 -0.96 -22.39 -9.56
N ARG A 88 -1.70 -23.11 -10.39
CA ARG A 88 -3.13 -23.33 -10.17
C ARG A 88 -3.41 -23.97 -8.80
N ASP A 89 -2.53 -24.87 -8.34
CA ASP A 89 -2.69 -25.52 -7.05
C ASP A 89 -2.55 -24.54 -5.89
N GLN A 90 -1.64 -23.57 -6.00
CA GLN A 90 -1.49 -22.50 -4.99
C GLN A 90 -2.75 -21.63 -4.90
N LEU A 91 -3.33 -21.24 -6.04
CA LEU A 91 -4.56 -20.47 -6.05
C LEU A 91 -5.75 -21.25 -5.46
N LEU A 92 -5.88 -22.52 -5.83
CA LEU A 92 -6.93 -23.40 -5.28
C LEU A 92 -6.76 -23.60 -3.77
N THR A 93 -5.54 -23.87 -3.30
CA THR A 93 -5.24 -24.02 -1.88
C THR A 93 -5.57 -22.76 -1.11
N PHE A 94 -5.21 -21.58 -1.62
CA PHE A 94 -5.58 -20.30 -1.00
C PHE A 94 -7.11 -20.16 -0.89
N VAL A 95 -7.83 -20.33 -2.00
CA VAL A 95 -9.29 -20.17 -2.02
C VAL A 95 -9.97 -21.17 -1.07
N GLU A 96 -9.50 -22.42 -1.03
CA GLU A 96 -10.01 -23.44 -0.11
C GLU A 96 -9.71 -23.11 1.36
N ASN A 97 -8.50 -22.67 1.68
CA ASN A 97 -8.12 -22.28 3.05
C ASN A 97 -8.94 -21.09 3.57
N VAL A 98 -9.34 -20.18 2.68
CA VAL A 98 -10.13 -19.00 3.06
C VAL A 98 -11.62 -19.33 3.18
N THR A 99 -12.14 -20.22 2.32
CA THR A 99 -13.59 -20.48 2.23
C THR A 99 -14.03 -21.80 2.87
N GLY A 100 -13.16 -22.80 2.89
CA GLY A 100 -13.47 -24.16 3.34
C GLY A 100 -13.25 -24.41 4.84
N THR A 101 -12.55 -23.53 5.55
CA THR A 101 -12.34 -23.64 7.01
C THR A 101 -13.60 -23.23 7.77
N PHE A 102 -13.79 -23.81 8.96
CA PHE A 102 -14.86 -23.41 9.85
C PHE A 102 -14.26 -22.82 11.16
N PRO A 103 -14.53 -21.53 11.48
CA PRO A 103 -15.28 -20.55 10.71
C PRO A 103 -14.51 -20.07 9.46
N PRO A 104 -15.20 -19.71 8.36
CA PRO A 104 -14.55 -19.17 7.19
C PRO A 104 -13.84 -17.84 7.51
N LYS A 105 -12.75 -17.55 6.79
CA LYS A 105 -11.93 -16.36 7.03
C LYS A 105 -12.44 -15.17 6.19
N TYR A 106 -12.55 -14.03 6.82
CA TYR A 106 -13.01 -12.78 6.22
C TYR A 106 -11.95 -11.69 6.40
N LEU A 107 -11.98 -10.70 5.53
CA LEU A 107 -11.19 -9.47 5.69
C LEU A 107 -12.02 -8.45 6.47
N SER A 108 -11.34 -7.65 7.27
CA SER A 108 -11.95 -6.52 7.96
C SER A 108 -11.15 -5.25 7.68
N PHE A 109 -11.87 -4.15 7.45
CA PHE A 109 -11.25 -2.84 7.31
C PHE A 109 -10.74 -2.29 8.64
N TYR A 110 -11.40 -2.68 9.73
CA TYR A 110 -11.12 -2.16 11.07
C TYR A 110 -10.20 -3.05 11.91
N ASP A 111 -9.93 -4.26 11.44
CA ASP A 111 -8.98 -5.14 12.10
C ASP A 111 -7.54 -4.73 11.75
N GLU A 112 -6.61 -5.09 12.64
CA GLU A 112 -5.18 -4.91 12.43
C GLU A 112 -4.66 -5.80 11.27
N ASP A 113 -3.37 -5.73 11.02
CA ASP A 113 -2.66 -6.57 10.05
C ASP A 113 -3.04 -6.37 8.59
N TRP A 114 -3.32 -5.13 8.21
CA TRP A 114 -3.28 -4.70 6.82
C TRP A 114 -2.70 -3.28 6.71
N TYR A 115 -2.04 -3.01 5.59
CA TYR A 115 -1.23 -1.80 5.43
C TYR A 115 -1.42 -1.20 4.05
N ALA A 116 -1.41 0.12 3.97
CA ALA A 116 -1.32 0.86 2.72
C ALA A 116 0.14 1.28 2.50
N GLN A 117 0.72 0.90 1.39
CA GLN A 117 2.03 1.38 0.95
C GLN A 117 1.83 2.41 -0.15
N VAL A 118 2.31 3.63 0.09
CA VAL A 118 2.08 4.80 -0.74
C VAL A 118 3.40 5.30 -1.28
N ASN A 119 3.58 5.25 -2.60
CA ASN A 119 4.73 5.86 -3.24
C ASN A 119 4.41 7.32 -3.56
N CYS A 120 5.20 8.24 -3.02
CA CYS A 120 5.02 9.68 -3.16
C CYS A 120 6.14 10.29 -4.01
N LYS A 121 5.77 11.15 -4.96
CA LYS A 121 6.71 12.09 -5.54
C LYS A 121 7.10 13.10 -4.48
N ALA A 122 8.39 13.35 -4.34
CA ALA A 122 8.95 14.25 -3.35
C ALA A 122 10.10 15.07 -3.93
N SER A 123 10.56 16.06 -3.18
CA SER A 123 11.84 16.73 -3.44
C SER A 123 12.65 16.86 -2.17
N TYR A 124 13.92 16.54 -2.23
CA TYR A 124 14.89 16.72 -1.17
C TYR A 124 15.89 17.80 -1.57
N LEU A 125 15.95 18.91 -0.82
CA LEU A 125 16.79 20.08 -1.15
C LEU A 125 16.63 20.52 -2.61
N ALA A 126 15.38 20.59 -3.07
CA ALA A 126 14.96 20.95 -4.44
C ALA A 126 15.37 19.95 -5.55
N LYS A 127 15.84 18.75 -5.20
CA LYS A 127 16.06 17.66 -6.14
C LYS A 127 14.95 16.64 -6.08
N ASP A 128 14.45 16.22 -7.23
CA ASP A 128 13.41 15.21 -7.34
C ASP A 128 13.83 13.89 -6.70
N THR A 129 12.93 13.30 -5.94
CA THR A 129 13.09 11.99 -5.30
C THR A 129 11.73 11.31 -5.14
N GLU A 130 11.75 10.07 -4.67
CA GLU A 130 10.54 9.35 -4.26
C GLU A 130 10.65 8.91 -2.81
N VAL A 131 9.52 8.91 -2.13
CA VAL A 131 9.39 8.46 -0.74
C VAL A 131 8.28 7.43 -0.68
N LEU A 132 8.59 6.27 -0.15
CA LEU A 132 7.65 5.21 0.11
C LEU A 132 7.23 5.29 1.58
N LEU A 133 5.93 5.47 1.83
CA LEU A 133 5.36 5.49 3.17
C LEU A 133 4.47 4.28 3.38
N THR A 134 4.56 3.68 4.55
CA THR A 134 3.65 2.61 4.97
C THR A 134 2.72 3.15 6.05
N LEU A 135 1.42 2.99 5.81
CA LEU A 135 0.36 3.47 6.68
C LEU A 135 -0.49 2.29 7.17
N LYS A 136 -1.05 2.44 8.36
CA LYS A 136 -2.13 1.58 8.86
C LYS A 136 -3.30 2.44 9.37
N VAL A 137 -4.46 1.82 9.53
CA VAL A 137 -5.61 2.43 10.19
C VAL A 137 -5.49 2.21 11.68
N GLU A 138 -5.62 3.26 12.47
CA GLU A 138 -5.74 3.17 13.93
C GLU A 138 -7.11 3.67 14.38
N GLN A 139 -7.72 2.95 15.32
CA GLN A 139 -8.96 3.37 15.94
C GLN A 139 -8.66 4.15 17.22
N ASN A 140 -9.20 5.36 17.30
CA ASN A 140 -9.12 6.20 18.49
C ASN A 140 -10.09 5.75 19.59
N LYS A 141 -9.92 6.29 20.79
CA LYS A 141 -10.80 5.99 21.95
C LYS A 141 -12.26 6.37 21.74
N ASP A 142 -12.54 7.34 20.89
CA ASP A 142 -13.88 7.80 20.52
C ASP A 142 -14.50 7.00 19.34
N GLN A 143 -13.86 5.90 18.94
CA GLN A 143 -14.21 5.05 17.79
C GLN A 143 -14.00 5.70 16.42
N SER A 144 -13.46 6.91 16.34
CA SER A 144 -12.97 7.47 15.07
C SER A 144 -11.75 6.70 14.58
N VAL A 145 -11.54 6.69 13.28
CA VAL A 145 -10.37 6.03 12.65
C VAL A 145 -9.51 7.07 11.97
N GLN A 146 -8.21 6.85 12.01
CA GLN A 146 -7.24 7.69 11.32
C GLN A 146 -6.16 6.87 10.67
N TRP A 147 -5.56 7.41 9.61
CA TRP A 147 -4.34 6.86 9.03
C TRP A 147 -3.13 7.33 9.82
N VAL A 148 -2.26 6.38 10.17
CA VAL A 148 -0.99 6.66 10.81
C VAL A 148 0.16 6.07 10.00
N ILE A 149 1.28 6.79 9.94
CA ILE A 149 2.48 6.35 9.24
C ILE A 149 3.26 5.46 10.20
N VAL A 150 3.54 4.22 9.78
CA VAL A 150 4.23 3.22 10.60
C VAL A 150 5.55 2.74 10.00
N GLY A 151 5.84 3.10 8.76
CA GLY A 151 7.08 2.78 8.09
C GLY A 151 7.38 3.75 6.96
N GLY A 152 8.62 3.78 6.52
CA GLY A 152 9.00 4.64 5.41
C GLY A 152 10.36 4.28 4.84
N HIS A 153 10.55 4.56 3.55
CA HIS A 153 11.80 4.36 2.84
C HIS A 153 12.01 5.46 1.81
N ALA A 154 13.25 5.87 1.63
CA ALA A 154 13.66 6.75 0.54
C ALA A 154 15.11 6.42 0.17
N ASP A 155 15.40 6.36 -1.13
CA ASP A 155 16.74 6.02 -1.62
C ASP A 155 17.82 7.01 -1.15
N ILE A 156 17.44 8.27 -0.92
CA ILE A 156 18.31 9.30 -0.38
C ILE A 156 18.83 9.01 1.04
N LEU A 157 18.22 8.05 1.75
CA LEU A 157 18.58 7.71 3.13
C LEU A 157 19.55 6.52 3.23
N LYS A 158 20.00 5.98 2.10
CA LYS A 158 20.96 4.87 2.10
C LYS A 158 22.29 5.36 2.63
N LEU A 159 22.72 4.79 3.77
CA LEU A 159 24.07 4.94 4.28
C LEU A 159 24.94 3.83 3.68
N GLU A 160 25.87 4.20 2.82
CA GLU A 160 26.83 3.25 2.24
C GLU A 160 28.06 3.15 3.14
N LYS A 161 28.32 1.95 3.68
CA LYS A 161 29.58 1.63 4.35
C LYS A 161 30.61 1.25 3.29
N GLN A 162 31.83 1.76 3.42
CA GLN A 162 32.89 1.37 2.49
C GLN A 162 33.36 -0.06 2.77
N ALA A 163 33.82 -0.74 1.72
CA ALA A 163 34.25 -2.16 1.81
C ALA A 163 35.49 -2.34 2.72
N GLU A 164 36.29 -1.31 2.90
CA GLU A 164 37.45 -1.32 3.82
C GLU A 164 37.17 -0.38 5.01
N PRO A 165 36.66 -0.90 6.12
CA PRO A 165 36.48 -0.08 7.32
C PRO A 165 37.81 0.49 7.81
N LEU A 166 37.79 1.70 8.35
CA LEU A 166 38.95 2.30 9.05
C LEU A 166 39.23 1.49 10.33
N ALA A 167 39.95 0.38 10.20
CA ALA A 167 40.39 -0.38 11.35
C ALA A 167 41.54 0.37 12.07
N LEU A 168 41.33 0.69 13.33
CA LEU A 168 42.42 1.05 14.20
C LEU A 168 43.26 -0.19 14.49
N ASN A 169 44.58 -0.11 14.34
CA ASN A 169 45.49 -1.20 14.67
C ASN A 169 45.23 -1.70 16.10
N GLY A 170 44.93 -2.99 16.27
CA GLY A 170 44.56 -3.62 17.53
C GLY A 170 45.64 -3.55 18.65
N ASN A 171 46.83 -3.01 18.33
CA ASN A 171 47.92 -2.74 19.30
C ASN A 171 47.94 -1.31 19.84
N ALA A 172 46.95 -0.48 19.49
CA ALA A 172 46.85 0.87 20.05
C ALA A 172 46.27 0.80 21.47
N ASN A 173 47.11 1.00 22.48
CA ASN A 173 46.74 0.98 23.89
C ASN A 173 45.85 2.16 24.31
N GLU A 174 45.59 3.13 23.44
CA GLU A 174 44.76 4.31 23.72
C GLU A 174 43.80 4.57 22.54
N LEU A 175 42.51 4.66 22.86
CA LEU A 175 41.46 5.17 21.95
C LEU A 175 41.62 6.68 21.82
N ASN A 176 42.23 7.14 20.72
CA ASN A 176 42.41 8.57 20.47
C ASN A 176 41.13 9.14 19.83
N PHE A 177 40.26 9.73 20.66
CA PHE A 177 39.03 10.40 20.19
C PHE A 177 39.29 11.55 19.19
N MET A 178 40.48 12.12 19.14
CA MET A 178 40.83 13.17 18.17
C MET A 178 40.80 12.61 16.75
N ARG A 179 41.13 11.32 16.53
CA ARG A 179 41.03 10.67 15.23
C ARG A 179 39.60 10.46 14.79
N LEU A 180 38.66 10.27 15.73
CA LEU A 180 37.24 10.21 15.43
C LEU A 180 36.76 11.52 14.78
N PHE A 181 37.10 12.67 15.36
CA PHE A 181 36.70 13.96 14.78
C PHE A 181 37.29 14.17 13.38
N ILE A 182 38.57 13.82 13.16
CA ILE A 182 39.17 13.88 11.82
C ILE A 182 38.45 12.96 10.84
N GLY A 183 38.05 11.75 11.26
CA GLY A 183 37.30 10.82 10.44
C GLY A 183 35.87 11.31 10.12
N LEU A 184 35.22 12.00 11.06
CA LEU A 184 33.87 12.57 10.87
C LEU A 184 33.87 13.80 9.95
N GLU A 185 35.02 14.41 9.65
CA GLU A 185 35.14 15.47 8.63
C GLU A 185 34.88 14.89 7.22
N ASP A 186 35.22 13.62 6.98
CA ASP A 186 34.89 12.93 5.74
C ASP A 186 33.45 12.41 5.80
N ARG A 187 32.54 13.23 5.30
CA ARG A 187 31.09 12.94 5.29
C ARG A 187 30.73 11.64 4.57
N GLN A 188 31.54 11.21 3.58
CA GLN A 188 31.29 9.98 2.83
C GLN A 188 31.57 8.72 3.66
N ARG A 189 32.41 8.85 4.69
CA ARG A 189 32.80 7.76 5.56
C ARG A 189 32.13 7.73 6.92
N ILE A 190 31.15 8.61 7.15
CA ILE A 190 30.48 8.74 8.45
C ILE A 190 29.84 7.41 8.91
N ALA A 191 29.37 6.60 7.96
CA ALA A 191 28.78 5.30 8.24
C ALA A 191 29.79 4.28 8.80
N ASP A 192 31.09 4.43 8.52
CA ASP A 192 32.14 3.54 9.01
C ASP A 192 32.34 3.66 10.54
N PHE A 193 31.89 4.78 11.12
CA PHE A 193 31.99 5.05 12.56
C PHE A 193 30.74 4.59 13.35
N THR A 194 29.80 3.92 12.71
CA THR A 194 28.65 3.32 13.40
C THR A 194 28.91 1.86 13.73
N ALA A 195 28.20 1.33 14.73
CA ALA A 195 28.26 -0.10 15.06
C ALA A 195 27.91 -0.97 13.85
N ALA A 196 28.42 -2.22 13.82
CA ALA A 196 28.19 -3.13 12.69
C ALA A 196 26.70 -3.39 12.46
N GLU A 197 25.94 -3.51 13.53
CA GLU A 197 24.50 -3.78 13.53
C GLU A 197 23.65 -2.50 13.42
N TYR A 198 24.28 -1.31 13.43
CA TYR A 198 23.54 -0.06 13.40
C TYR A 198 22.78 0.09 12.08
N GLN A 199 21.49 0.21 12.19
CA GLN A 199 20.57 0.55 11.09
C GLN A 199 19.77 1.77 11.56
N PRO A 200 19.85 2.90 10.84
CA PRO A 200 19.00 4.04 11.16
C PRO A 200 17.54 3.69 10.93
N ASP A 201 16.66 4.25 11.74
CA ASP A 201 15.22 4.18 11.47
C ASP A 201 14.86 5.17 10.32
N PRO A 202 14.52 4.67 9.12
CA PRO A 202 14.26 5.54 7.99
C PRO A 202 13.07 6.45 8.21
N LEU A 203 12.02 5.97 8.91
CA LEU A 203 10.82 6.76 9.17
C LEU A 203 11.13 7.99 10.02
N SER A 204 11.88 7.83 11.10
CA SER A 204 12.28 8.96 11.95
C SER A 204 13.06 10.03 11.17
N ILE A 205 13.94 9.61 10.27
CA ILE A 205 14.68 10.54 9.42
C ILE A 205 13.75 11.24 8.42
N ILE A 206 12.88 10.52 7.76
CA ILE A 206 11.89 11.08 6.82
C ILE A 206 11.06 12.15 7.54
N LEU A 207 10.46 11.80 8.68
CA LEU A 207 9.63 12.73 9.45
C LEU A 207 10.40 13.97 9.89
N PHE A 208 11.64 13.81 10.34
CA PHE A 208 12.52 14.93 10.69
C PHE A 208 12.80 15.86 9.50
N LEU A 209 13.13 15.29 8.35
CA LEU A 209 13.39 16.07 7.12
C LEU A 209 12.12 16.80 6.62
N VAL A 210 10.96 16.16 6.70
CA VAL A 210 9.66 16.79 6.37
C VAL A 210 9.37 17.93 7.33
N GLN A 211 9.56 17.73 8.65
CA GLN A 211 9.35 18.77 9.66
C GLN A 211 10.25 19.99 9.44
N ARG A 212 11.48 19.78 8.97
CA ARG A 212 12.41 20.86 8.63
C ARG A 212 12.12 21.56 7.31
N GLY A 213 11.31 20.96 6.45
CA GLY A 213 11.07 21.43 5.09
C GLY A 213 12.20 21.10 4.10
N ASP A 214 13.18 20.29 4.50
CA ASP A 214 14.26 19.80 3.61
C ASP A 214 13.75 18.74 2.64
N LEU A 215 12.72 17.98 3.05
CA LEU A 215 11.98 17.00 2.25
C LEU A 215 10.53 17.45 2.11
N VAL A 216 10.09 17.65 0.87
CA VAL A 216 8.73 18.08 0.55
C VAL A 216 8.03 16.97 -0.21
N LEU A 217 6.91 16.49 0.33
CA LEU A 217 6.03 15.52 -0.35
C LEU A 217 5.08 16.28 -1.27
N HIS A 218 4.92 15.85 -2.53
CA HIS A 218 4.11 16.55 -3.51
C HIS A 218 2.77 15.86 -3.77
N HIS A 219 2.81 14.65 -4.33
CA HIS A 219 1.59 13.88 -4.66
C HIS A 219 1.90 12.39 -4.68
N THR A 220 0.85 11.60 -4.59
CA THR A 220 0.92 10.14 -4.65
C THR A 220 1.08 9.66 -6.09
N LEU A 221 2.07 8.80 -6.32
CA LEU A 221 2.32 8.12 -7.60
C LEU A 221 1.56 6.80 -7.69
N ASP A 222 1.61 5.99 -6.62
CA ASP A 222 1.04 4.64 -6.59
C ASP A 222 0.61 4.28 -5.17
N VAL A 223 -0.42 3.45 -5.05
CA VAL A 223 -0.88 2.89 -3.77
C VAL A 223 -1.04 1.39 -3.90
N ARG A 224 -0.55 0.65 -2.92
CA ARG A 224 -0.70 -0.79 -2.79
C ARG A 224 -1.22 -1.11 -1.41
N TYR A 225 -2.10 -2.10 -1.32
CA TYR A 225 -2.56 -2.60 -0.03
C TYR A 225 -2.04 -4.01 0.21
N HIS A 226 -1.59 -4.27 1.42
CA HIS A 226 -1.01 -5.55 1.83
C HIS A 226 -1.82 -6.12 2.99
N PHE A 227 -2.34 -7.32 2.81
CA PHE A 227 -3.20 -7.99 3.79
C PHE A 227 -2.46 -9.15 4.43
N PHE A 228 -2.27 -9.07 5.75
CA PHE A 228 -1.66 -10.08 6.61
C PHE A 228 -2.68 -10.77 7.51
N GLN A 229 -3.96 -10.38 7.44
CA GLN A 229 -5.06 -10.83 8.29
C GLN A 229 -5.37 -12.34 8.17
N LEU A 230 -4.99 -12.96 7.06
CA LEU A 230 -5.31 -14.37 6.82
C LEU A 230 -4.22 -15.28 7.39
N PRO A 231 -4.57 -16.28 8.22
CA PRO A 231 -3.59 -17.25 8.71
C PRO A 231 -2.92 -17.99 7.56
N GLY A 232 -1.58 -18.03 7.59
CA GLY A 232 -0.78 -18.76 6.57
C GLY A 232 -0.62 -18.04 5.23
N TRP A 233 -1.21 -16.86 5.05
CA TRP A 233 -1.20 -16.15 3.77
C TRP A 233 -0.97 -14.66 3.93
N VAL A 234 -0.27 -14.10 2.95
CA VAL A 234 -0.17 -12.66 2.70
C VAL A 234 -0.48 -12.42 1.23
N PHE A 235 -1.27 -11.40 0.95
CA PHE A 235 -1.50 -10.99 -0.42
C PHE A 235 -1.52 -9.47 -0.56
N SER A 236 -1.26 -9.00 -1.78
CA SER A 236 -1.21 -7.58 -2.09
C SER A 236 -2.16 -7.26 -3.23
N VAL A 237 -2.81 -6.11 -3.12
CA VAL A 237 -3.72 -5.57 -4.12
C VAL A 237 -3.24 -4.22 -4.62
N ARG A 238 -3.47 -3.94 -5.89
CA ARG A 238 -3.32 -2.63 -6.50
C ARG A 238 -4.45 -2.36 -7.46
N GLU A 239 -4.59 -1.12 -7.88
CA GLU A 239 -5.59 -0.72 -8.86
C GLU A 239 -5.14 -1.07 -10.28
N PHE A 240 -6.08 -1.63 -11.07
CA PHE A 240 -5.91 -1.91 -12.48
C PHE A 240 -7.03 -1.22 -13.25
N ASP A 241 -6.67 -0.32 -14.15
CA ASP A 241 -7.62 0.33 -15.05
C ASP A 241 -7.78 -0.54 -16.30
N ARG A 242 -8.90 -1.29 -16.34
CA ARG A 242 -9.26 -2.16 -17.45
C ARG A 242 -10.71 -1.91 -17.86
N GLN A 243 -11.02 -2.08 -19.14
CA GLN A 243 -12.38 -1.95 -19.65
C GLN A 243 -13.25 -3.21 -19.41
N GLU A 244 -12.71 -4.23 -18.78
CA GLU A 244 -13.34 -5.53 -18.55
C GLU A 244 -13.78 -5.73 -17.09
N TYR A 245 -14.46 -6.88 -16.82
CA TYR A 245 -15.03 -7.24 -15.51
C TYR A 245 -14.04 -7.19 -14.33
N ASN A 246 -12.75 -7.37 -14.59
CA ASN A 246 -11.71 -7.41 -13.58
C ASN A 246 -10.94 -6.09 -13.52
N SER A 247 -11.64 -4.97 -13.49
CA SER A 247 -11.06 -3.66 -13.25
C SER A 247 -11.16 -3.25 -11.77
N GLY A 248 -10.32 -2.32 -11.34
CA GLY A 248 -10.27 -1.83 -9.98
C GLY A 248 -9.20 -2.53 -9.15
N TRP A 249 -9.46 -2.73 -7.86
CA TRP A 249 -8.52 -3.36 -6.95
C TRP A 249 -8.47 -4.86 -7.16
N LEU A 250 -7.30 -5.39 -7.57
CA LEU A 250 -7.08 -6.82 -7.85
C LEU A 250 -5.83 -7.33 -7.11
N ILE A 251 -5.86 -8.62 -6.77
CA ILE A 251 -4.73 -9.34 -6.18
C ILE A 251 -3.67 -9.55 -7.26
N TYR A 252 -2.49 -8.95 -7.07
CA TYR A 252 -1.36 -9.08 -7.98
C TYR A 252 -0.17 -9.83 -7.37
N ARG A 253 -0.26 -10.21 -6.09
CA ARG A 253 0.75 -11.00 -5.39
C ARG A 253 0.08 -11.80 -4.27
N LEU A 254 0.44 -13.08 -4.16
CA LEU A 254 0.00 -14.01 -3.13
C LEU A 254 1.19 -14.83 -2.64
N GLU A 255 1.38 -14.91 -1.34
CA GLU A 255 2.46 -15.68 -0.73
C GLU A 255 1.96 -16.50 0.46
N GLU A 256 2.42 -17.74 0.55
CA GLU A 256 2.33 -18.50 1.80
C GLU A 256 3.31 -17.92 2.83
N ALA A 257 2.81 -17.58 4.00
CA ALA A 257 3.60 -16.96 5.06
C ALA A 257 3.11 -17.40 6.44
N ASN A 258 3.97 -18.07 7.18
CA ASN A 258 3.78 -18.26 8.61
C ASN A 258 4.04 -16.93 9.37
N GLU A 259 3.82 -16.91 10.66
CA GLU A 259 3.95 -15.68 11.46
C GLU A 259 5.38 -15.11 11.48
N GLU A 260 6.40 -15.96 11.39
CA GLU A 260 7.80 -15.54 11.31
C GLU A 260 8.09 -14.83 9.98
N LYS A 261 7.67 -15.44 8.86
CA LYS A 261 7.80 -14.85 7.53
C LYS A 261 6.99 -13.54 7.41
N LYS A 262 5.81 -13.47 8.03
CA LYS A 262 5.02 -12.24 8.07
C LYS A 262 5.80 -11.10 8.76
N LYS A 263 6.42 -11.36 9.90
CA LYS A 263 7.28 -10.38 10.60
C LYS A 263 8.46 -9.93 9.73
N GLU A 264 9.12 -10.86 9.06
CA GLU A 264 10.19 -10.53 8.12
C GLU A 264 9.69 -9.64 6.96
N MET A 265 8.52 -9.94 6.41
CA MET A 265 7.92 -9.14 5.35
C MET A 265 7.56 -7.74 5.82
N LEU A 266 7.03 -7.57 7.04
CA LEU A 266 6.76 -6.27 7.64
C LEU A 266 8.04 -5.43 7.73
N ALA A 267 9.13 -6.01 8.24
CA ALA A 267 10.39 -5.30 8.38
C ALA A 267 11.04 -4.97 7.04
N ARG A 268 11.12 -5.94 6.10
CA ARG A 268 11.89 -5.79 4.86
C ARG A 268 11.13 -5.16 3.71
N GLN A 269 9.82 -5.43 3.58
CA GLN A 269 9.03 -4.95 2.45
C GLN A 269 8.21 -3.72 2.80
N LEU A 270 7.72 -3.63 4.03
CA LEU A 270 6.91 -2.50 4.49
C LEU A 270 7.70 -1.50 5.34
N TYR A 271 8.97 -1.79 5.63
CA TYR A 271 9.85 -0.92 6.43
C TYR A 271 9.28 -0.57 7.81
N ILE A 272 8.56 -1.52 8.40
CA ILE A 272 8.00 -1.40 9.76
C ILE A 272 9.01 -2.03 10.70
N ASN A 273 9.66 -1.23 11.52
CA ASN A 273 10.52 -1.72 12.60
C ASN A 273 9.65 -2.13 13.78
N GLY A 274 9.80 -3.39 14.25
CA GLY A 274 9.09 -3.91 15.41
C GLY A 274 9.66 -3.44 16.73
#